data_f0560386007e860eb1a6e98a5d45aa12
#
_entry.id   f0560386007e860eb1a6e98a5d45aa12
#
_cell.length_a   1.000
_cell.length_b   1.000
_cell.length_c   1.000
_cell.angle_alpha   90.00
_cell.angle_beta   90.00
_cell.angle_gamma   90.00
#
_symmetry.space_group_name_H-M   'P 1'
#
loop_
_entity.id
_entity.type
_entity.pdbx_description
1 polymer ?
#
loop_
_entity_poly.entity_id
_entity_poly.type
_entity_poly.pdbx_seq_one_letter_code
_entity_poly.pdbx_strand_id
1 'polypeptide(L)'
;THTRKNKKTGEETTVTKKVKEKVPVQIKIKRPSRRELEDAELEYSVELSRCVKKGILTKAMLFKKYSDTGGVWSEDDAQDYGKLYKEIFDIQNEYVRLENVEEKTEKQKEKLEKLKEDLAFTKRKIVNAESSMHSLFDHTADTKAQNRLLLWYTLMLTHIQREDDENPLPYFEGEEFEEKINDYYGKEDNSSDLYEAIVKKVTTILAFWFFNQASTPDEFNKLIEDMEKGDL
;
A
#
# COMPACT_ATOMS: atom_id res chain seq x y z
N THR A 1 -24.23 -29.45 17.84
CA THR A 1 -25.24 -30.20 17.06
C THR A 1 -26.50 -30.31 17.90
N HIS A 2 -27.62 -29.72 17.49
CA HIS A 2 -28.90 -29.89 18.18
C HIS A 2 -29.87 -30.62 17.28
N THR A 3 -30.45 -31.70 17.77
CA THR A 3 -31.47 -32.48 17.09
C THR A 3 -32.85 -31.95 17.47
N ARG A 4 -33.62 -31.54 16.48
CA ARG A 4 -35.01 -31.10 16.68
C ARG A 4 -35.95 -32.12 16.11
N LYS A 5 -36.80 -32.71 16.98
CA LYS A 5 -37.84 -33.64 16.58
C LYS A 5 -39.10 -32.89 16.10
N ASN A 6 -39.52 -33.13 14.90
CA ASN A 6 -40.77 -32.58 14.39
C ASN A 6 -41.94 -33.35 15.00
N LYS A 7 -42.76 -32.68 15.81
CA LYS A 7 -43.86 -33.30 16.57
C LYS A 7 -45.01 -33.86 15.71
N LYS A 8 -45.00 -33.58 14.38
CA LYS A 8 -46.08 -34.05 13.47
C LYS A 8 -45.67 -35.17 12.52
N THR A 9 -44.42 -35.36 12.22
CA THR A 9 -43.95 -36.34 11.23
C THR A 9 -42.94 -37.35 11.82
N GLY A 10 -42.48 -37.17 13.05
CA GLY A 10 -41.52 -38.10 13.70
C GLY A 10 -40.11 -38.07 13.13
N GLU A 11 -39.82 -37.23 12.16
CA GLU A 11 -38.50 -37.11 11.52
C GLU A 11 -37.55 -36.27 12.36
N GLU A 12 -36.35 -36.80 12.57
CA GLU A 12 -35.26 -36.09 13.23
C GLU A 12 -34.43 -35.30 12.22
N THR A 13 -34.53 -34.01 12.27
CA THR A 13 -33.68 -33.13 11.43
C THR A 13 -32.50 -32.62 12.28
N THR A 14 -31.30 -33.01 11.90
CA THR A 14 -30.08 -32.55 12.56
C THR A 14 -29.71 -31.17 11.97
N VAL A 15 -29.90 -30.11 12.73
CA VAL A 15 -29.49 -28.76 12.34
C VAL A 15 -28.11 -28.52 12.91
N THR A 16 -27.11 -28.51 12.04
CA THR A 16 -25.73 -28.12 12.38
C THR A 16 -25.64 -26.62 12.33
N LYS A 17 -25.67 -25.95 13.47
CA LYS A 17 -25.39 -24.53 13.57
C LYS A 17 -23.87 -24.35 13.52
N LYS A 18 -23.34 -23.77 12.43
CA LYS A 18 -21.95 -23.32 12.41
C LYS A 18 -21.80 -22.16 13.41
N VAL A 19 -21.21 -22.42 14.55
CA VAL A 19 -20.80 -21.38 15.49
C VAL A 19 -19.50 -20.80 14.97
N LYS A 20 -19.48 -19.52 14.65
CA LYS A 20 -18.24 -18.80 14.34
C LYS A 20 -17.52 -18.55 15.67
N GLU A 21 -16.53 -19.34 15.96
CA GLU A 21 -15.61 -19.12 17.07
C GLU A 21 -14.51 -18.17 16.64
N LYS A 22 -14.28 -17.10 17.41
CA LYS A 22 -13.17 -16.18 17.15
C LYS A 22 -11.92 -16.78 17.78
N VAL A 23 -11.08 -17.38 16.98
CA VAL A 23 -9.77 -17.86 17.42
C VAL A 23 -8.75 -16.73 17.19
N PRO A 24 -8.02 -16.28 18.22
CA PRO A 24 -6.96 -15.31 18.05
C PRO A 24 -5.83 -15.95 17.23
N VAL A 25 -5.36 -15.22 16.23
CA VAL A 25 -4.23 -15.63 15.40
C VAL A 25 -3.18 -14.53 15.41
N GLN A 26 -1.91 -14.90 15.47
CA GLN A 26 -0.80 -13.96 15.35
C GLN A 26 -0.21 -14.09 13.96
N ILE A 27 -0.04 -12.95 13.28
CA ILE A 27 0.67 -12.88 12.02
C ILE A 27 2.09 -12.41 12.29
N LYS A 28 3.06 -13.15 11.79
CA LYS A 28 4.49 -12.87 11.95
C LYS A 28 5.13 -12.70 10.58
N ILE A 29 5.94 -11.67 10.46
CA ILE A 29 6.79 -11.45 9.29
C ILE A 29 8.19 -11.90 9.67
N LYS A 30 8.68 -12.93 8.99
CA LYS A 30 10.03 -13.45 9.18
C LYS A 30 11.04 -12.44 8.65
N ARG A 31 12.13 -12.20 9.38
CA ARG A 31 13.26 -11.45 8.84
C ARG A 31 13.93 -12.25 7.74
N PRO A 32 14.10 -11.70 6.51
CA PRO A 32 14.73 -12.42 5.42
C PRO A 32 16.20 -12.68 5.73
N SER A 33 16.68 -13.86 5.38
CA SER A 33 18.09 -14.22 5.33
C SER A 33 18.73 -13.59 4.08
N ARG A 34 20.07 -13.57 4.05
CA ARG A 34 20.80 -13.07 2.87
C ARG A 34 20.44 -13.81 1.59
N ARG A 35 20.30 -15.14 1.66
CA ARG A 35 19.92 -15.96 0.52
C ARG A 35 18.51 -15.60 0.01
N GLU A 36 17.57 -15.42 0.92
CA GLU A 36 16.21 -15.01 0.57
C GLU A 36 16.16 -13.61 -0.07
N LEU A 37 17.05 -12.70 0.33
CA LEU A 37 17.19 -11.40 -0.33
C LEU A 37 17.74 -11.56 -1.77
N GLU A 38 18.74 -12.43 -1.97
CA GLU A 38 19.31 -12.73 -3.29
C GLU A 38 18.26 -13.40 -4.22
N ASP A 39 17.46 -14.32 -3.69
CA ASP A 39 16.35 -14.97 -4.42
C ASP A 39 15.28 -13.94 -4.83
N ALA A 40 14.93 -13.02 -3.93
CA ALA A 40 13.98 -11.94 -4.21
C ALA A 40 14.49 -10.98 -5.30
N GLU A 41 15.78 -10.59 -5.26
CA GLU A 41 16.41 -9.76 -6.29
C GLU A 41 16.45 -10.46 -7.65
N LEU A 42 16.63 -11.78 -7.65
CA LEU A 42 16.56 -12.59 -8.87
C LEU A 42 15.16 -12.52 -9.49
N GLU A 43 14.10 -12.69 -8.69
CA GLU A 43 12.70 -12.55 -9.13
C GLU A 43 12.42 -11.17 -9.74
N TYR A 44 12.91 -10.10 -9.09
CA TYR A 44 12.84 -8.76 -9.65
C TYR A 44 13.48 -8.68 -11.03
N SER A 45 14.71 -9.20 -11.18
CA SER A 45 15.48 -9.14 -12.42
C SER A 45 14.83 -9.96 -13.56
N VAL A 46 14.27 -11.11 -13.21
CA VAL A 46 13.54 -11.97 -14.16
C VAL A 46 12.27 -11.26 -14.64
N GLU A 47 11.49 -10.68 -13.73
CA GLU A 47 10.27 -9.97 -14.09
C GLU A 47 10.55 -8.72 -14.92
N LEU A 48 11.57 -7.94 -14.56
CA LEU A 48 12.02 -6.79 -15.34
C LEU A 48 12.35 -7.19 -16.78
N SER A 49 13.17 -8.24 -16.93
CA SER A 49 13.56 -8.76 -18.24
C SER A 49 12.36 -9.28 -19.03
N ARG A 50 11.42 -9.94 -18.37
CA ARG A 50 10.16 -10.43 -18.97
C ARG A 50 9.29 -9.28 -19.48
N CYS A 51 9.15 -8.22 -18.69
CA CYS A 51 8.39 -7.03 -19.05
C CYS A 51 9.00 -6.32 -20.25
N VAL A 52 10.32 -6.11 -20.25
CA VAL A 52 11.04 -5.47 -21.36
C VAL A 52 10.92 -6.30 -22.66
N LYS A 53 11.07 -7.64 -22.59
CA LYS A 53 10.86 -8.53 -23.75
C LYS A 53 9.43 -8.45 -24.30
N LYS A 54 8.44 -8.16 -23.48
CA LYS A 54 7.04 -7.95 -23.89
C LYS A 54 6.76 -6.53 -24.41
N GLY A 55 7.78 -5.67 -24.50
CA GLY A 55 7.64 -4.30 -25.00
C GLY A 55 7.17 -3.28 -23.94
N ILE A 56 7.14 -3.66 -22.66
CA ILE A 56 6.84 -2.71 -21.57
C ILE A 56 8.08 -1.85 -21.34
N LEU A 57 7.90 -0.53 -21.38
CA LEU A 57 9.00 0.41 -21.23
C LEU A 57 9.46 0.47 -19.75
N THR A 58 10.77 0.62 -19.56
CA THR A 58 11.31 1.01 -18.25
C THR A 58 11.02 2.46 -17.98
N LYS A 59 11.12 2.88 -16.70
CA LYS A 59 11.00 4.30 -16.29
C LYS A 59 11.96 5.17 -17.10
N ALA A 60 13.20 4.73 -17.27
CA ALA A 60 14.22 5.46 -18.03
C ALA A 60 13.86 5.58 -19.52
N MET A 61 13.38 4.50 -20.13
CA MET A 61 12.94 4.51 -21.53
C MET A 61 11.72 5.40 -21.74
N LEU A 62 10.78 5.33 -20.82
CA LEU A 62 9.57 6.17 -20.84
C LEU A 62 9.95 7.64 -20.72
N PHE A 63 10.80 8.00 -19.77
CA PHE A 63 11.29 9.35 -19.58
C PHE A 63 11.99 9.88 -20.85
N LYS A 64 12.91 9.10 -21.44
CA LYS A 64 13.59 9.48 -22.67
C LYS A 64 12.62 9.68 -23.83
N LYS A 65 11.66 8.75 -24.01
CA LYS A 65 10.66 8.85 -25.08
C LYS A 65 9.83 10.11 -24.98
N TYR A 66 9.49 10.54 -23.78
CA TYR A 66 8.66 11.72 -23.57
C TYR A 66 9.45 13.02 -23.51
N SER A 67 10.72 13.03 -23.11
CA SER A 67 11.57 14.20 -23.21
C SER A 67 11.81 14.61 -24.68
N ASP A 68 11.97 13.61 -25.56
CA ASP A 68 12.22 13.88 -26.99
C ASP A 68 10.95 14.33 -27.76
N THR A 69 9.76 14.05 -27.25
CA THR A 69 8.47 14.29 -27.95
C THR A 69 7.63 15.40 -27.32
N GLY A 70 8.15 16.09 -26.28
CA GLY A 70 7.40 17.13 -25.55
C GLY A 70 6.18 16.60 -24.79
N GLY A 71 6.18 15.27 -24.46
CA GLY A 71 5.07 14.63 -23.76
C GLY A 71 5.27 14.57 -22.26
N VAL A 72 4.22 14.41 -21.57
CA VAL A 72 3.91 14.10 -20.17
C VAL A 72 4.57 14.93 -19.08
N TRP A 73 5.79 15.38 -19.25
CA TRP A 73 6.49 16.32 -18.38
C TRP A 73 7.46 17.13 -19.22
N SER A 74 6.93 18.16 -19.83
CA SER A 74 7.71 19.12 -20.58
C SER A 74 8.51 20.04 -19.63
N GLU A 75 9.46 20.79 -20.18
CA GLU A 75 10.16 21.82 -19.42
C GLU A 75 9.19 22.87 -18.87
N ASP A 76 8.12 23.16 -19.61
CA ASP A 76 7.03 24.05 -19.19
C ASP A 76 6.26 23.47 -17.99
N ASP A 77 5.95 22.16 -17.99
CA ASP A 77 5.29 21.49 -16.85
C ASP A 77 6.16 21.55 -15.59
N ALA A 78 7.49 21.35 -15.73
CA ALA A 78 8.42 21.45 -14.62
C ALA A 78 8.48 22.89 -14.06
N GLN A 79 8.43 23.89 -14.93
CA GLN A 79 8.37 25.29 -14.52
C GLN A 79 7.05 25.61 -13.82
N ASP A 80 5.92 25.12 -14.34
CA ASP A 80 4.60 25.36 -13.75
C ASP A 80 4.47 24.66 -12.39
N TYR A 81 5.01 23.47 -12.25
CA TYR A 81 5.11 22.79 -10.96
C TYR A 81 5.97 23.58 -9.95
N GLY A 82 7.13 24.11 -10.39
CA GLY A 82 7.96 24.99 -9.57
C GLY A 82 7.23 26.28 -9.15
N LYS A 83 6.38 26.85 -10.02
CA LYS A 83 5.52 28.01 -9.68
C LYS A 83 4.51 27.68 -8.59
N LEU A 84 3.91 26.48 -8.60
CA LEU A 84 2.97 26.05 -7.55
C LEU A 84 3.64 25.99 -6.18
N TYR A 85 4.88 25.50 -6.08
CA TYR A 85 5.63 25.51 -4.82
C TYR A 85 5.96 26.91 -4.35
N LYS A 86 6.32 27.79 -5.26
CA LYS A 86 6.53 29.20 -4.92
C LYS A 86 5.24 29.85 -4.41
N GLU A 87 4.12 29.61 -5.08
CA GLU A 87 2.81 30.10 -4.69
C GLU A 87 2.43 29.65 -3.28
N ILE A 88 2.62 28.35 -2.95
CA ILE A 88 2.40 27.84 -1.58
C ILE A 88 3.27 28.58 -0.57
N PHE A 89 4.55 28.74 -0.87
CA PHE A 89 5.47 29.42 0.03
C PHE A 89 5.04 30.87 0.31
N ASP A 90 4.65 31.61 -0.74
CA ASP A 90 4.17 32.96 -0.63
C ASP A 90 2.87 33.06 0.19
N ILE A 91 1.90 32.17 -0.08
CA ILE A 91 0.64 32.08 0.69
C ILE A 91 0.92 31.74 2.16
N GLN A 92 1.79 30.77 2.45
CA GLN A 92 2.14 30.38 3.83
C GLN A 92 2.81 31.54 4.59
N ASN A 93 3.72 32.25 3.96
CA ASN A 93 4.37 33.39 4.58
C ASN A 93 3.36 34.52 4.92
N GLU A 94 2.45 34.80 3.99
CA GLU A 94 1.41 35.81 4.24
C GLU A 94 0.40 35.35 5.32
N TYR A 95 0.02 34.08 5.30
CA TYR A 95 -0.82 33.47 6.33
C TYR A 95 -0.19 33.62 7.72
N VAL A 96 1.06 33.17 7.90
CA VAL A 96 1.79 33.27 9.17
C VAL A 96 1.93 34.71 9.62
N ARG A 97 2.21 35.62 8.70
CA ARG A 97 2.32 37.06 9.01
C ARG A 97 1.02 37.63 9.56
N LEU A 98 -0.12 37.29 8.95
CA LEU A 98 -1.44 37.74 9.41
C LEU A 98 -1.91 37.03 10.68
N GLU A 99 -1.55 35.75 10.83
CA GLU A 99 -1.91 34.96 12.01
C GLU A 99 -1.26 35.51 13.28
N ASN A 100 -0.05 36.05 13.19
CA ASN A 100 0.69 36.62 14.31
C ASN A 100 0.26 38.05 14.71
N VAL A 101 -0.79 38.62 14.08
CA VAL A 101 -1.35 39.91 14.46
C VAL A 101 -2.29 39.68 15.67
N GLU A 102 -2.01 40.35 16.83
CA GLU A 102 -2.77 40.13 18.06
C GLU A 102 -4.26 40.59 17.94
N GLU A 103 -4.50 41.78 17.37
CA GLU A 103 -5.86 42.28 17.11
C GLU A 103 -6.15 42.35 15.60
N LYS A 104 -6.89 41.37 15.09
CA LYS A 104 -7.24 41.28 13.68
C LYS A 104 -8.50 42.08 13.36
N THR A 105 -8.43 42.94 12.37
CA THR A 105 -9.61 43.58 11.77
C THR A 105 -10.45 42.56 10.99
N GLU A 106 -11.75 42.83 10.78
CA GLU A 106 -12.63 41.96 9.99
C GLU A 106 -12.06 41.66 8.58
N LYS A 107 -11.50 42.66 7.92
CA LYS A 107 -10.83 42.46 6.62
C LYS A 107 -9.63 41.50 6.68
N GLN A 108 -8.90 41.49 7.79
CA GLN A 108 -7.77 40.57 7.98
C GLN A 108 -8.26 39.15 8.27
N LYS A 109 -9.38 38.99 8.97
CA LYS A 109 -10.01 37.68 9.18
C LYS A 109 -10.51 37.08 7.85
N GLU A 110 -11.23 37.87 7.06
CA GLU A 110 -11.66 37.46 5.71
C GLU A 110 -10.48 37.07 4.83
N LYS A 111 -9.37 37.84 4.90
CA LYS A 111 -8.16 37.52 4.15
C LYS A 111 -7.52 36.22 4.62
N LEU A 112 -7.51 35.93 5.93
CA LEU A 112 -6.99 34.67 6.47
C LEU A 112 -7.80 33.47 5.98
N GLU A 113 -9.12 33.55 5.96
CA GLU A 113 -9.95 32.47 5.43
C GLU A 113 -9.69 32.23 3.92
N LYS A 114 -9.57 33.32 3.15
CA LYS A 114 -9.21 33.21 1.75
C LYS A 114 -7.84 32.57 1.53
N LEU A 115 -6.83 32.94 2.32
CA LEU A 115 -5.50 32.34 2.25
C LEU A 115 -5.51 30.84 2.58
N LYS A 116 -6.38 30.40 3.53
CA LYS A 116 -6.59 28.97 3.81
C LYS A 116 -7.17 28.23 2.61
N GLU A 117 -8.18 28.81 1.97
CA GLU A 117 -8.81 28.25 0.77
C GLU A 117 -7.79 28.16 -0.39
N ASP A 118 -7.05 29.25 -0.64
CA ASP A 118 -6.02 29.31 -1.67
C ASP A 118 -4.91 28.29 -1.40
N LEU A 119 -4.49 28.14 -0.13
CA LEU A 119 -3.50 27.11 0.27
C LEU A 119 -4.00 25.69 0.01
N ALA A 120 -5.25 25.40 0.38
CA ALA A 120 -5.86 24.09 0.14
C ALA A 120 -5.99 23.80 -1.36
N PHE A 121 -6.38 24.81 -2.14
CA PHE A 121 -6.52 24.71 -3.58
C PHE A 121 -5.18 24.46 -4.28
N THR A 122 -4.13 25.22 -3.92
CA THR A 122 -2.80 25.07 -4.51
C THR A 122 -2.16 23.74 -4.11
N LYS A 123 -2.35 23.27 -2.87
CA LYS A 123 -1.95 21.91 -2.45
C LYS A 123 -2.62 20.82 -3.29
N ARG A 124 -3.92 20.95 -3.58
CA ARG A 124 -4.62 19.98 -4.46
C ARG A 124 -4.05 19.96 -5.88
N LYS A 125 -3.67 21.13 -6.44
CA LYS A 125 -3.01 21.20 -7.74
C LYS A 125 -1.68 20.42 -7.75
N ILE A 126 -0.88 20.57 -6.68
CA ILE A 126 0.39 19.83 -6.54
C ILE A 126 0.12 18.32 -6.46
N VAL A 127 -0.80 17.89 -5.58
CA VAL A 127 -1.15 16.48 -5.46
C VAL A 127 -1.66 15.91 -6.78
N ASN A 128 -2.46 16.64 -7.53
CA ASN A 128 -2.95 16.20 -8.84
C ASN A 128 -1.81 16.09 -9.87
N ALA A 129 -0.88 17.06 -9.89
CA ALA A 129 0.28 17.01 -10.76
C ALA A 129 1.18 15.80 -10.41
N GLU A 130 1.46 15.57 -9.14
CA GLU A 130 2.23 14.42 -8.65
C GLU A 130 1.53 13.10 -8.97
N SER A 131 0.22 13.01 -8.75
CA SER A 131 -0.59 11.83 -9.06
C SER A 131 -0.60 11.51 -10.55
N SER A 132 -0.70 12.53 -11.40
CA SER A 132 -0.62 12.36 -12.85
C SER A 132 0.73 11.83 -13.30
N MET A 133 1.82 12.27 -12.67
CA MET A 133 3.15 11.73 -12.91
C MET A 133 3.26 10.27 -12.44
N HIS A 134 2.75 9.98 -11.25
CA HIS A 134 2.83 8.63 -10.68
C HIS A 134 2.12 7.62 -11.57
N SER A 135 0.92 7.96 -12.06
CA SER A 135 0.12 7.08 -12.92
C SER A 135 0.81 6.68 -14.21
N LEU A 136 1.70 7.54 -14.74
CA LEU A 136 2.48 7.24 -15.93
C LEU A 136 3.54 6.17 -15.70
N PHE A 137 4.10 6.11 -14.49
CA PHE A 137 5.13 5.16 -14.13
C PHE A 137 4.58 3.86 -13.58
N ASP A 138 3.30 3.81 -13.19
CA ASP A 138 2.66 2.63 -12.59
C ASP A 138 2.66 1.39 -13.50
N HIS A 139 2.67 1.60 -14.81
CA HIS A 139 2.66 0.53 -15.79
C HIS A 139 4.05 0.23 -16.41
N THR A 140 5.11 0.80 -15.86
CA THR A 140 6.47 0.53 -16.32
C THR A 140 6.97 -0.85 -15.91
N ALA A 141 7.99 -1.34 -16.62
CA ALA A 141 8.65 -2.59 -16.29
C ALA A 141 9.24 -2.60 -14.89
N ASP A 142 9.80 -1.45 -14.46
CA ASP A 142 10.37 -1.27 -13.12
C ASP A 142 9.31 -1.43 -12.03
N THR A 143 8.15 -0.78 -12.19
CA THR A 143 7.06 -0.85 -11.19
C THR A 143 6.48 -2.26 -11.13
N LYS A 144 6.31 -2.94 -12.29
CA LYS A 144 5.87 -4.34 -12.32
C LYS A 144 6.86 -5.26 -11.62
N ALA A 145 8.15 -5.06 -11.84
CA ALA A 145 9.19 -5.84 -11.17
C ALA A 145 9.24 -5.56 -9.65
N GLN A 146 9.06 -4.30 -9.23
CA GLN A 146 8.93 -3.94 -7.81
C GLN A 146 7.71 -4.60 -7.16
N ASN A 147 6.56 -4.62 -7.83
CA ASN A 147 5.36 -5.29 -7.34
C ASN A 147 5.56 -6.81 -7.22
N ARG A 148 6.28 -7.43 -8.18
CA ARG A 148 6.65 -8.85 -8.10
C ARG A 148 7.55 -9.13 -6.91
N LEU A 149 8.51 -8.25 -6.63
CA LEU A 149 9.40 -8.35 -5.48
C LEU A 149 8.64 -8.21 -4.15
N LEU A 150 7.73 -7.24 -4.03
CA LEU A 150 6.87 -7.09 -2.85
C LEU A 150 5.97 -8.31 -2.65
N LEU A 151 5.42 -8.85 -3.73
CA LEU A 151 4.66 -10.10 -3.68
C LEU A 151 5.53 -11.25 -3.17
N TRP A 152 6.78 -11.38 -3.64
CA TRP A 152 7.72 -12.37 -3.16
C TRP A 152 7.92 -12.27 -1.64
N TYR A 153 8.21 -11.08 -1.13
CA TYR A 153 8.35 -10.86 0.32
C TYR A 153 7.05 -11.20 1.07
N THR A 154 5.91 -10.80 0.53
CA THR A 154 4.61 -11.11 1.14
C THR A 154 4.38 -12.61 1.26
N LEU A 155 4.65 -13.38 0.21
CA LEU A 155 4.37 -14.83 0.20
C LEU A 155 5.41 -15.64 0.96
N MET A 156 6.68 -15.25 0.89
CA MET A 156 7.78 -16.02 1.50
C MET A 156 7.96 -15.72 2.99
N LEU A 157 7.68 -14.49 3.43
CA LEU A 157 7.98 -14.05 4.79
C LEU A 157 6.78 -14.08 5.73
N THR A 158 5.54 -14.22 5.22
CA THR A 158 4.35 -14.24 6.06
C THR A 158 4.14 -15.60 6.71
N HIS A 159 4.06 -15.58 8.03
CA HIS A 159 3.79 -16.75 8.86
C HIS A 159 2.56 -16.49 9.73
N ILE A 160 1.86 -17.54 10.06
CA ILE A 160 0.73 -17.55 10.98
C ILE A 160 1.06 -18.43 12.18
N GLN A 161 0.68 -17.99 13.37
CA GLN A 161 0.73 -18.80 14.58
C GLN A 161 -0.63 -18.75 15.27
N ARG A 162 -1.23 -19.92 15.45
CA ARG A 162 -2.43 -20.12 16.25
C ARG A 162 -2.04 -20.44 17.69
N GLU A 163 -3.00 -20.38 18.60
CA GLU A 163 -2.76 -20.58 20.03
C GLU A 163 -2.14 -21.95 20.35
N ASP A 164 -2.47 -22.97 19.55
CA ASP A 164 -1.97 -24.36 19.71
C ASP A 164 -0.67 -24.64 18.94
N ASP A 165 -0.16 -23.69 18.16
CA ASP A 165 1.04 -23.90 17.34
C ASP A 165 2.31 -23.61 18.16
N GLU A 166 3.21 -24.58 18.28
CA GLU A 166 4.51 -24.42 18.94
C GLU A 166 5.39 -23.40 18.19
N ASN A 167 5.33 -23.41 16.85
CA ASN A 167 6.12 -22.55 15.99
C ASN A 167 5.24 -21.87 14.91
N PRO A 168 5.60 -20.67 14.45
CA PRO A 168 4.92 -20.04 13.32
C PRO A 168 5.04 -20.90 12.06
N LEU A 169 3.93 -21.10 11.36
CA LEU A 169 3.87 -21.83 10.10
C LEU A 169 3.75 -20.85 8.92
N PRO A 170 4.30 -21.17 7.73
CA PRO A 170 4.08 -20.38 6.55
C PRO A 170 2.58 -20.17 6.30
N TYR A 171 2.16 -18.95 6.00
CA TYR A 171 0.76 -18.65 5.73
C TYR A 171 0.32 -19.12 4.33
N PHE A 172 1.22 -19.00 3.36
CA PHE A 172 1.01 -19.48 2.00
C PHE A 172 1.65 -20.86 1.83
N GLU A 173 0.88 -21.80 1.27
CA GLU A 173 1.29 -23.17 1.08
C GLU A 173 2.28 -23.30 -0.10
N GLY A 174 3.23 -24.23 0.04
CA GLY A 174 4.29 -24.48 -0.92
C GLY A 174 5.68 -24.17 -0.38
N GLU A 175 6.70 -24.75 -0.98
CA GLU A 175 8.11 -24.47 -0.66
C GLU A 175 8.68 -23.40 -1.58
N GLU A 176 8.38 -23.50 -2.88
CA GLU A 176 8.84 -22.59 -3.92
C GLU A 176 7.87 -21.41 -4.12
N PHE A 177 8.41 -20.30 -4.62
CA PHE A 177 7.63 -19.08 -4.83
C PHE A 177 6.44 -19.28 -5.78
N GLU A 178 6.60 -20.04 -6.86
CA GLU A 178 5.51 -20.30 -7.80
C GLU A 178 4.37 -21.14 -7.18
N GLU A 179 4.69 -22.05 -6.26
CA GLU A 179 3.68 -22.81 -5.53
C GLU A 179 2.88 -21.89 -4.61
N LYS A 180 3.56 -20.99 -3.89
CA LYS A 180 2.91 -19.99 -3.03
C LYS A 180 2.06 -19.00 -3.81
N ILE A 181 2.44 -18.66 -5.03
CA ILE A 181 1.62 -17.83 -5.93
C ILE A 181 0.31 -18.56 -6.29
N ASN A 182 0.37 -19.85 -6.58
CA ASN A 182 -0.83 -20.63 -6.87
C ASN A 182 -1.77 -20.68 -5.67
N ASP A 183 -1.24 -20.86 -4.47
CA ASP A 183 -2.02 -20.80 -3.23
C ASP A 183 -2.59 -19.40 -2.97
N TYR A 184 -1.79 -18.34 -3.23
CA TYR A 184 -2.23 -16.95 -3.13
C TYR A 184 -3.46 -16.69 -4.01
N TYR A 185 -3.40 -17.04 -5.29
CA TYR A 185 -4.53 -16.87 -6.20
C TYR A 185 -5.74 -17.72 -5.79
N GLY A 186 -5.51 -18.96 -5.33
CA GLY A 186 -6.58 -19.81 -4.82
C GLY A 186 -7.28 -19.23 -3.59
N LYS A 187 -6.53 -18.58 -2.71
CA LYS A 187 -7.07 -17.87 -1.53
C LYS A 187 -7.75 -16.56 -1.92
N GLU A 188 -7.26 -15.87 -2.95
CA GLU A 188 -7.86 -14.63 -3.47
C GLU A 188 -9.22 -14.90 -4.12
N ASP A 189 -9.33 -15.95 -4.95
CA ASP A 189 -10.59 -16.37 -5.57
C ASP A 189 -11.66 -16.77 -4.54
N ASN A 190 -11.24 -17.25 -3.36
CA ASN A 190 -12.10 -17.64 -2.26
C ASN A 190 -11.83 -16.78 -1.01
N SER A 191 -11.71 -15.46 -1.21
CA SER A 191 -11.26 -14.56 -0.16
C SER A 191 -12.13 -14.62 1.09
N SER A 192 -11.49 -14.50 2.24
CA SER A 192 -12.13 -14.37 3.55
C SER A 192 -11.73 -13.06 4.19
N ASP A 193 -12.55 -12.54 5.10
CA ASP A 193 -12.24 -11.31 5.85
C ASP A 193 -10.84 -11.38 6.51
N LEU A 194 -10.45 -12.58 6.97
CA LEU A 194 -9.12 -12.82 7.56
C LEU A 194 -8.01 -12.71 6.51
N TYR A 195 -8.19 -13.32 5.34
CA TYR A 195 -7.22 -13.26 4.25
C TYR A 195 -6.97 -11.81 3.80
N GLU A 196 -8.06 -11.07 3.55
CA GLU A 196 -7.97 -9.66 3.13
C GLU A 196 -7.25 -8.79 4.17
N ALA A 197 -7.59 -8.99 5.45
CA ALA A 197 -6.93 -8.27 6.55
C ALA A 197 -5.44 -8.62 6.65
N ILE A 198 -5.05 -9.89 6.49
CA ILE A 198 -3.67 -10.33 6.53
C ILE A 198 -2.90 -9.73 5.36
N VAL A 199 -3.37 -9.95 4.13
CA VAL A 199 -2.67 -9.50 2.91
C VAL A 199 -2.49 -7.99 2.93
N LYS A 200 -3.57 -7.24 3.23
CA LYS A 200 -3.50 -5.77 3.30
C LYS A 200 -2.47 -5.30 4.32
N LYS A 201 -2.54 -5.78 5.57
CA LYS A 201 -1.62 -5.34 6.64
C LYS A 201 -0.17 -5.73 6.34
N VAL A 202 0.07 -6.97 5.92
CA VAL A 202 1.42 -7.46 5.65
C VAL A 202 2.05 -6.73 4.47
N THR A 203 1.32 -6.59 3.36
CA THR A 203 1.84 -5.90 2.17
C THR A 203 2.16 -4.43 2.48
N THR A 204 1.33 -3.76 3.28
CA THR A 204 1.61 -2.38 3.71
C THR A 204 2.89 -2.31 4.54
N ILE A 205 3.03 -3.16 5.57
CA ILE A 205 4.24 -3.17 6.43
C ILE A 205 5.50 -3.47 5.60
N LEU A 206 5.44 -4.44 4.70
CA LEU A 206 6.55 -4.80 3.83
C LEU A 206 6.89 -3.69 2.82
N ALA A 207 5.90 -2.98 2.30
CA ALA A 207 6.13 -1.83 1.43
C ALA A 207 6.85 -0.69 2.17
N PHE A 208 6.42 -0.34 3.38
CA PHE A 208 7.09 0.68 4.19
C PHE A 208 8.54 0.27 4.53
N TRP A 209 8.77 -1.00 4.86
CA TRP A 209 10.13 -1.51 5.07
C TRP A 209 10.97 -1.44 3.78
N PHE A 210 10.42 -1.90 2.66
CA PHE A 210 11.12 -1.94 1.38
C PHE A 210 11.53 -0.54 0.89
N PHE A 211 10.66 0.46 1.08
CA PHE A 211 10.96 1.86 0.74
C PHE A 211 11.70 2.63 1.83
N ASN A 212 12.26 1.94 2.83
CA ASN A 212 12.98 2.52 3.97
C ASN A 212 12.18 3.60 4.74
N GLN A 213 10.86 3.46 4.79
CA GLN A 213 9.98 4.37 5.53
C GLN A 213 9.76 3.90 6.97
N ALA A 214 10.05 2.62 7.27
CA ALA A 214 10.08 2.05 8.61
C ALA A 214 11.24 1.06 8.70
N SER A 215 12.12 1.21 9.69
CA SER A 215 13.33 0.39 9.87
C SER A 215 13.54 -0.03 11.32
N THR A 216 12.95 0.69 12.28
CA THR A 216 13.06 0.43 13.71
C THR A 216 11.76 -0.17 14.27
N PRO A 217 11.81 -0.93 15.37
CA PRO A 217 10.61 -1.46 16.02
C PRO A 217 9.58 -0.38 16.38
N ASP A 218 10.02 0.81 16.79
CA ASP A 218 9.14 1.91 17.17
C ASP A 218 8.41 2.50 15.96
N GLU A 219 9.10 2.61 14.81
CA GLU A 219 8.48 3.04 13.55
C GLU A 219 7.43 2.03 13.06
N PHE A 220 7.69 0.73 13.18
CA PHE A 220 6.71 -0.30 12.86
C PHE A 220 5.51 -0.30 13.81
N ASN A 221 5.72 -0.11 15.11
CA ASN A 221 4.63 -0.02 16.06
C ASN A 221 3.73 1.18 15.76
N LYS A 222 4.33 2.33 15.46
CA LYS A 222 3.57 3.52 15.06
C LYS A 222 2.78 3.29 13.76
N LEU A 223 3.40 2.66 12.76
CA LEU A 223 2.74 2.31 11.51
C LEU A 223 1.51 1.41 11.76
N ILE A 224 1.64 0.41 12.62
CA ILE A 224 0.54 -0.50 12.97
C ILE A 224 -0.58 0.28 13.68
N GLU A 225 -0.25 1.16 14.61
CA GLU A 225 -1.23 2.01 15.29
C GLU A 225 -1.98 2.93 14.31
N ASP A 226 -1.29 3.57 13.37
CA ASP A 226 -1.88 4.45 12.36
C ASP A 226 -2.80 3.66 11.40
N MET A 227 -2.40 2.42 11.03
CA MET A 227 -3.26 1.51 10.27
C MET A 227 -4.54 1.11 11.03
N GLU A 228 -4.45 0.91 12.35
CA GLU A 228 -5.61 0.57 13.18
C GLU A 228 -6.57 1.75 13.40
N LYS A 229 -6.06 2.96 13.38
CA LYS A 229 -6.86 4.20 13.45
C LYS A 229 -7.49 4.56 12.11
N GLY A 230 -7.06 3.96 11.00
CA GLY A 230 -7.54 4.26 9.66
C GLY A 230 -6.94 5.54 9.07
N ASP A 231 -5.79 5.96 9.57
CA ASP A 231 -5.08 7.17 9.14
C ASP A 231 -4.12 6.90 7.94
N LEU A 232 -4.13 5.66 7.40
CA LEU A 232 -3.34 5.20 6.25
C LEU A 232 -4.21 4.66 5.12
#